data_431b253d7949794d6427b177b948dfd2
#
_entry.id   431b253d7949794d6427b177b948dfd2
#
_cell.length_a   1.000
_cell.length_b   1.000
_cell.length_c   1.000
_cell.angle_alpha   90.00
_cell.angle_beta   90.00
_cell.angle_gamma   90.00
#
_symmetry.space_group_name_H-M   'P 1'
#
loop_
_entity.id
_entity.type
_entity.pdbx_description
1 polymer ?
#
loop_
_entity_poly.entity_id
_entity_poly.type
_entity_poly.pdbx_seq_one_letter_code
_entity_poly.pdbx_strand_id
1 'polypeptide(L)'
;MTEKSTAVQMAPEPSSLKVVEPKTLFERINQIHQDIARRAFEIFENDGGLFGHELDHWFKAEAELLHPVHVNITESDGALTVQAEVPGFNVNELEVSLEPRRLTISGKKETSKEDKKKGKTIYKEQCSTELLRIIDLPAEVDAVKTTATLKNGVLELTLPRGAQAKSTRVEVRAA
;
A
#
# COMPACT_ATOMS: atom_id res chain seq x y z
N MET A 1 31.94 -24.44 -39.61
CA MET A 1 32.12 -24.04 -38.19
C MET A 1 31.16 -22.91 -37.92
N THR A 2 30.05 -23.22 -37.26
CA THR A 2 28.95 -22.27 -36.99
C THR A 2 29.00 -21.95 -35.50
N GLU A 3 29.44 -20.74 -35.18
CA GLU A 3 29.44 -20.24 -33.79
C GLU A 3 28.00 -19.93 -33.36
N LYS A 4 27.55 -20.64 -32.34
CA LYS A 4 26.31 -20.33 -31.62
C LYS A 4 26.58 -19.15 -30.70
N SER A 5 26.05 -17.99 -31.06
CA SER A 5 25.92 -16.83 -30.16
C SER A 5 24.97 -17.16 -29.03
N THR A 6 25.51 -17.33 -27.83
CA THR A 6 24.72 -17.49 -26.61
C THR A 6 24.24 -16.10 -26.16
N ALA A 7 22.96 -15.81 -26.39
CA ALA A 7 22.34 -14.64 -25.83
C ALA A 7 22.32 -14.77 -24.30
N VAL A 8 23.10 -13.94 -23.63
CA VAL A 8 23.03 -13.76 -22.18
C VAL A 8 21.70 -13.09 -21.88
N GLN A 9 20.77 -13.85 -21.34
CA GLN A 9 19.55 -13.30 -20.74
C GLN A 9 19.95 -12.49 -19.51
N MET A 10 19.94 -11.17 -19.65
CA MET A 10 20.04 -10.26 -18.51
C MET A 10 18.85 -10.55 -17.61
N ALA A 11 19.14 -10.93 -16.36
CA ALA A 11 18.14 -11.01 -15.31
C ALA A 11 17.49 -9.63 -15.15
N PRO A 12 16.15 -9.56 -14.95
CA PRO A 12 15.50 -8.27 -14.71
C PRO A 12 16.10 -7.63 -13.47
N GLU A 13 16.53 -6.38 -13.60
CA GLU A 13 16.99 -5.60 -12.46
C GLU A 13 15.88 -5.55 -11.39
N PRO A 14 16.24 -5.64 -10.10
CA PRO A 14 15.24 -5.55 -9.04
C PRO A 14 14.60 -4.17 -9.10
N SER A 15 13.34 -4.10 -9.54
CA SER A 15 12.57 -2.88 -9.53
C SER A 15 12.43 -2.41 -8.07
N SER A 16 13.06 -1.29 -7.75
CA SER A 16 13.03 -0.70 -6.42
C SER A 16 11.65 -0.13 -6.11
N LEU A 17 11.10 -0.50 -4.98
CA LEU A 17 9.88 0.09 -4.43
C LEU A 17 10.05 1.60 -4.26
N LYS A 18 9.00 2.37 -4.62
CA LYS A 18 9.00 3.82 -4.38
C LYS A 18 8.79 4.10 -2.90
N VAL A 19 9.81 4.63 -2.25
CA VAL A 19 9.67 5.25 -0.93
C VAL A 19 9.21 6.69 -1.16
N VAL A 20 8.03 7.05 -0.65
CA VAL A 20 7.44 8.37 -0.83
C VAL A 20 7.55 9.19 0.44
N GLU A 21 7.67 10.51 0.26
CA GLU A 21 7.66 11.45 1.38
C GLU A 21 6.26 11.51 2.04
N PRO A 22 6.19 11.83 3.35
CA PRO A 22 4.93 11.93 4.09
C PRO A 22 3.89 12.87 3.47
N LYS A 23 4.34 13.93 2.80
CA LYS A 23 3.45 14.90 2.14
C LYS A 23 2.65 14.26 0.99
N THR A 24 3.32 13.51 0.13
CA THR A 24 2.70 12.81 -1.01
C THR A 24 1.69 11.77 -0.50
N LEU A 25 2.03 11.08 0.59
CA LEU A 25 1.15 10.14 1.25
C LEU A 25 -0.12 10.82 1.79
N PHE A 26 0.01 11.98 2.42
CA PHE A 26 -1.14 12.73 2.94
C PHE A 26 -2.11 13.16 1.82
N GLU A 27 -1.58 13.62 0.69
CA GLU A 27 -2.38 13.93 -0.49
C GLU A 27 -3.12 12.69 -1.01
N ARG A 28 -2.46 11.53 -0.98
CA ARG A 28 -3.07 10.25 -1.37
C ARG A 28 -4.20 9.83 -0.43
N ILE A 29 -3.98 9.91 0.88
CA ILE A 29 -5.00 9.60 1.89
C ILE A 29 -6.23 10.49 1.71
N ASN A 30 -6.02 11.79 1.49
CA ASN A 30 -7.12 12.72 1.23
C ASN A 30 -7.89 12.36 -0.05
N GLN A 31 -7.20 11.97 -1.12
CA GLN A 31 -7.86 11.55 -2.35
C GLN A 31 -8.71 10.29 -2.14
N ILE A 32 -8.18 9.28 -1.48
CA ILE A 32 -8.93 8.05 -1.12
C ILE A 32 -10.17 8.41 -0.31
N HIS A 33 -10.04 9.27 0.69
CA HIS A 33 -11.17 9.70 1.52
C HIS A 33 -12.26 10.40 0.68
N GLN A 34 -11.87 11.26 -0.25
CA GLN A 34 -12.82 11.94 -1.15
C GLN A 34 -13.51 10.96 -2.10
N ASP A 35 -12.79 9.97 -2.60
CA ASP A 35 -13.34 8.93 -3.49
C ASP A 35 -14.35 8.05 -2.75
N ILE A 36 -14.06 7.68 -1.48
CA ILE A 36 -14.99 6.96 -0.62
C ILE A 36 -16.24 7.82 -0.33
N ALA A 37 -16.07 9.10 0.01
CA ALA A 37 -17.18 10.01 0.29
C ALA A 37 -18.11 10.17 -0.93
N ARG A 38 -17.55 10.35 -2.12
CA ARG A 38 -18.30 10.40 -3.36
C ARG A 38 -19.08 9.10 -3.61
N ARG A 39 -18.44 7.96 -3.45
CA ARG A 39 -19.09 6.67 -3.64
C ARG A 39 -20.19 6.40 -2.62
N ALA A 40 -19.97 6.76 -1.36
CA ALA A 40 -20.97 6.66 -0.31
C ALA A 40 -22.21 7.52 -0.62
N PHE A 41 -22.00 8.72 -1.18
CA PHE A 41 -23.09 9.58 -1.61
C PHE A 41 -23.89 8.99 -2.77
N GLU A 42 -23.23 8.40 -3.77
CA GLU A 42 -23.91 7.68 -4.86
C GLU A 42 -24.76 6.50 -4.33
N ILE A 43 -24.25 5.77 -3.33
CA ILE A 43 -24.99 4.68 -2.68
C ILE A 43 -26.22 5.24 -1.95
N PHE A 44 -26.06 6.34 -1.22
CA PHE A 44 -27.17 7.02 -0.54
C PHE A 44 -28.27 7.46 -1.51
N GLU A 45 -27.91 8.06 -2.65
CA GLU A 45 -28.90 8.45 -3.67
C GLU A 45 -29.64 7.23 -4.24
N ASN A 46 -28.91 6.13 -4.52
CA ASN A 46 -29.48 4.89 -5.06
C ASN A 46 -30.40 4.16 -4.06
N ASP A 47 -30.12 4.30 -2.76
CA ASP A 47 -30.97 3.75 -1.68
C ASP A 47 -32.19 4.65 -1.35
N GLY A 48 -32.47 5.66 -2.19
CA GLY A 48 -33.63 6.54 -2.07
C GLY A 48 -33.44 7.73 -1.13
N GLY A 49 -32.21 8.05 -0.75
CA GLY A 49 -31.89 9.22 0.07
C GLY A 49 -32.36 9.13 1.52
N LEU A 50 -32.45 7.93 2.08
CA LEU A 50 -32.89 7.70 3.46
C LEU A 50 -31.77 8.03 4.44
N PHE A 51 -32.04 8.94 5.36
CA PHE A 51 -31.13 9.31 6.44
C PHE A 51 -31.04 8.24 7.54
N GLY A 52 -29.93 8.22 8.26
CA GLY A 52 -29.68 7.30 9.37
C GLY A 52 -28.81 6.07 9.02
N HIS A 53 -28.40 5.95 7.73
CA HIS A 53 -27.54 4.87 7.23
C HIS A 53 -26.22 5.38 6.66
N GLU A 54 -25.79 6.58 7.06
CA GLU A 54 -24.61 7.26 6.48
C GLU A 54 -23.33 6.45 6.68
N LEU A 55 -23.18 5.80 7.86
CA LEU A 55 -22.03 4.94 8.14
C LEU A 55 -22.08 3.64 7.35
N ASP A 56 -23.24 3.07 7.14
CA ASP A 56 -23.40 1.84 6.34
C ASP A 56 -23.03 2.12 4.88
N HIS A 57 -23.46 3.27 4.34
CA HIS A 57 -23.08 3.70 2.99
C HIS A 57 -21.57 3.95 2.88
N TRP A 58 -20.97 4.55 3.91
CA TRP A 58 -19.54 4.77 3.99
C TRP A 58 -18.75 3.45 3.96
N PHE A 59 -19.07 2.52 4.86
CA PHE A 59 -18.37 1.23 4.94
C PHE A 59 -18.57 0.39 3.67
N LYS A 60 -19.72 0.48 3.04
CA LYS A 60 -19.96 -0.18 1.76
C LYS A 60 -19.08 0.42 0.65
N ALA A 61 -19.01 1.74 0.58
CA ALA A 61 -18.15 2.43 -0.38
C ALA A 61 -16.66 2.11 -0.16
N GLU A 62 -16.22 2.10 1.10
CA GLU A 62 -14.86 1.72 1.49
C GLU A 62 -14.53 0.30 1.04
N ALA A 63 -15.41 -0.66 1.31
CA ALA A 63 -15.24 -2.07 0.91
C ALA A 63 -15.24 -2.28 -0.61
N GLU A 64 -15.94 -1.42 -1.38
CA GLU A 64 -15.93 -1.46 -2.84
C GLU A 64 -14.65 -0.89 -3.45
N LEU A 65 -14.05 0.12 -2.82
CA LEU A 65 -12.90 0.86 -3.35
C LEU A 65 -11.56 0.35 -2.83
N LEU A 66 -11.50 -0.08 -1.56
CA LEU A 66 -10.27 -0.50 -0.92
C LEU A 66 -10.11 -2.02 -0.88
N HIS A 67 -8.96 -2.48 -1.34
CA HIS A 67 -8.57 -3.87 -1.18
C HIS A 67 -8.06 -4.12 0.25
N PRO A 68 -8.58 -5.13 0.96
CA PRO A 68 -8.10 -5.46 2.30
C PRO A 68 -6.66 -5.97 2.25
N VAL A 69 -5.82 -5.46 3.15
CA VAL A 69 -4.41 -5.85 3.28
C VAL A 69 -4.20 -6.59 4.59
N HIS A 70 -3.89 -7.88 4.50
CA HIS A 70 -3.49 -8.68 5.65
C HIS A 70 -2.00 -8.47 5.92
N VAL A 71 -1.67 -8.24 7.20
CA VAL A 71 -0.31 -7.92 7.60
C VAL A 71 0.12 -8.85 8.74
N ASN A 72 1.32 -9.40 8.60
CA ASN A 72 2.02 -10.13 9.65
C ASN A 72 3.32 -9.39 10.00
N ILE A 73 3.59 -9.22 11.30
CA ILE A 73 4.80 -8.57 11.80
C ILE A 73 5.52 -9.57 12.70
N THR A 74 6.77 -9.83 12.38
CA THR A 74 7.66 -10.65 13.20
C THR A 74 8.89 -9.86 13.61
N GLU A 75 9.41 -10.15 14.77
CA GLU A 75 10.62 -9.53 15.29
C GLU A 75 11.71 -10.58 15.45
N SER A 76 12.88 -10.31 14.92
CA SER A 76 14.07 -11.18 14.99
C SER A 76 15.33 -10.35 14.90
N ASP A 77 16.35 -10.67 15.73
CA ASP A 77 17.73 -10.17 15.64
C ASP A 77 17.88 -8.65 15.44
N GLY A 78 17.04 -7.87 16.11
CA GLY A 78 17.12 -6.40 16.07
C GLY A 78 16.47 -5.77 14.83
N ALA A 79 15.66 -6.52 14.09
CA ALA A 79 14.87 -6.03 12.98
C ALA A 79 13.40 -6.48 13.12
N LEU A 80 12.49 -5.69 12.53
CA LEU A 80 11.12 -6.09 12.30
C LEU A 80 10.99 -6.57 10.86
N THR A 81 10.34 -7.69 10.64
CA THR A 81 9.91 -8.14 9.31
C THR A 81 8.41 -7.97 9.19
N VAL A 82 7.98 -7.18 8.21
CA VAL A 82 6.57 -6.94 7.89
C VAL A 82 6.26 -7.64 6.58
N GLN A 83 5.25 -8.50 6.59
CA GLN A 83 4.72 -9.16 5.39
C GLN A 83 3.30 -8.66 5.16
N ALA A 84 3.04 -8.06 4.01
CA ALA A 84 1.73 -7.56 3.61
C ALA A 84 1.26 -8.27 2.34
N GLU A 85 0.04 -8.81 2.38
CA GLU A 85 -0.57 -9.44 1.21
C GLU A 85 -1.17 -8.36 0.30
N VAL A 86 -0.62 -8.24 -0.91
CA VAL A 86 -1.00 -7.25 -1.92
C VAL A 86 -1.22 -7.93 -3.29
N PRO A 87 -2.12 -8.92 -3.36
CA PRO A 87 -2.29 -9.73 -4.56
C PRO A 87 -2.71 -8.87 -5.76
N GLY A 88 -2.09 -9.13 -6.90
CA GLY A 88 -2.41 -8.46 -8.16
C GLY A 88 -1.80 -7.07 -8.33
N PHE A 89 -1.07 -6.54 -7.36
CA PHE A 89 -0.30 -5.30 -7.49
C PHE A 89 1.12 -5.57 -7.95
N ASN A 90 1.63 -4.66 -8.79
CA ASN A 90 3.03 -4.64 -9.21
C ASN A 90 3.81 -3.60 -8.39
N VAL A 91 5.13 -3.70 -8.40
CA VAL A 91 6.01 -2.77 -7.65
C VAL A 91 5.74 -1.30 -7.98
N ASN A 92 5.47 -0.99 -9.24
CA ASN A 92 5.21 0.38 -9.70
C ASN A 92 3.84 0.94 -9.25
N GLU A 93 2.94 0.08 -8.81
CA GLU A 93 1.60 0.42 -8.35
C GLU A 93 1.54 0.58 -6.83
N LEU A 94 2.66 0.27 -6.13
CA LEU A 94 2.79 0.33 -4.68
C LEU A 94 3.69 1.47 -4.25
N GLU A 95 3.32 2.11 -3.16
CA GLU A 95 4.09 3.15 -2.49
C GLU A 95 4.19 2.81 -1.00
N VAL A 96 5.38 3.00 -0.45
CA VAL A 96 5.65 2.76 0.97
C VAL A 96 6.19 4.03 1.59
N SER A 97 5.60 4.45 2.71
CA SER A 97 6.12 5.52 3.54
C SER A 97 6.49 4.98 4.91
N LEU A 98 7.67 5.32 5.38
CA LEU A 98 8.17 4.85 6.66
C LEU A 98 8.57 6.03 7.55
N GLU A 99 7.91 6.13 8.67
CA GLU A 99 8.24 7.00 9.79
C GLU A 99 8.84 6.14 10.93
N PRO A 100 9.51 6.73 11.93
CA PRO A 100 10.20 5.95 12.96
C PRO A 100 9.37 4.87 13.64
N ARG A 101 8.07 5.09 13.79
CA ARG A 101 7.14 4.14 14.44
C ARG A 101 5.88 3.86 13.63
N ARG A 102 5.86 4.21 12.36
CA ARG A 102 4.69 4.00 11.49
C ARG A 102 5.11 3.62 10.09
N LEU A 103 4.51 2.57 9.61
CA LEU A 103 4.63 2.12 8.23
C LEU A 103 3.29 2.35 7.53
N THR A 104 3.31 2.99 6.38
CA THR A 104 2.13 3.11 5.52
C THR A 104 2.42 2.47 4.18
N ILE A 105 1.51 1.59 3.76
CA ILE A 105 1.53 0.94 2.47
C ILE A 105 0.30 1.44 1.70
N SER A 106 0.50 2.01 0.53
CA SER A 106 -0.57 2.43 -0.37
C SER A 106 -0.33 1.89 -1.77
N GLY A 107 -1.40 1.73 -2.52
CA GLY A 107 -1.32 1.29 -3.91
C GLY A 107 -2.54 1.69 -4.70
N LYS A 108 -2.35 1.89 -6.00
CA LYS A 108 -3.42 2.14 -6.96
C LYS A 108 -3.15 1.36 -8.22
N LYS A 109 -4.15 0.60 -8.63
CA LYS A 109 -4.14 -0.16 -9.87
C LYS A 109 -5.35 0.23 -10.71
N GLU A 110 -5.11 0.60 -11.95
CA GLU A 110 -6.16 0.85 -12.93
C GLU A 110 -6.14 -0.25 -13.98
N THR A 111 -7.27 -0.90 -14.17
CA THR A 111 -7.44 -1.93 -15.19
C THR A 111 -8.50 -1.45 -16.17
N SER A 112 -8.13 -1.42 -17.45
CA SER A 112 -9.05 -1.11 -18.54
C SER A 112 -9.21 -2.35 -19.42
N LYS A 113 -10.43 -2.80 -19.60
CA LYS A 113 -10.79 -3.84 -20.60
C LYS A 113 -11.57 -3.17 -21.70
N GLU A 114 -11.12 -3.32 -22.93
CA GLU A 114 -11.79 -2.79 -24.10
C GLU A 114 -11.99 -3.93 -25.13
N ASP A 115 -13.23 -4.25 -25.42
CA ASP A 115 -13.58 -5.18 -26.51
C ASP A 115 -13.92 -4.41 -27.77
N LYS A 116 -13.12 -4.61 -28.84
CA LYS A 116 -13.34 -4.02 -30.15
C LYS A 116 -13.85 -5.07 -31.12
N LYS A 117 -15.03 -4.85 -31.69
CA LYS A 117 -15.56 -5.64 -32.80
C LYS A 117 -15.68 -4.75 -34.04
N LYS A 118 -15.02 -5.11 -35.15
CA LYS A 118 -15.04 -4.37 -36.43
C LYS A 118 -14.72 -2.86 -36.29
N GLY A 119 -13.74 -2.52 -35.44
CA GLY A 119 -13.32 -1.11 -35.26
C GLY A 119 -14.24 -0.25 -34.39
N LYS A 120 -15.32 -0.80 -33.84
CA LYS A 120 -16.19 -0.12 -32.86
C LYS A 120 -15.98 -0.72 -31.49
N THR A 121 -15.79 0.13 -30.47
CA THR A 121 -15.79 -0.28 -29.06
C THR A 121 -17.20 -0.69 -28.68
N ILE A 122 -17.39 -1.98 -28.35
CA ILE A 122 -18.68 -2.53 -27.91
C ILE A 122 -18.77 -2.65 -26.39
N TYR A 123 -17.62 -2.70 -25.73
CA TYR A 123 -17.54 -2.77 -24.28
C TYR A 123 -16.27 -2.10 -23.79
N LYS A 124 -16.39 -1.27 -22.78
CA LYS A 124 -15.26 -0.66 -22.08
C LYS A 124 -15.54 -0.70 -20.59
N GLU A 125 -14.73 -1.44 -19.87
CA GLU A 125 -14.76 -1.49 -18.41
C GLU A 125 -13.48 -0.86 -17.88
N GLN A 126 -13.65 0.06 -16.94
CA GLN A 126 -12.55 0.66 -16.17
C GLN A 126 -12.76 0.29 -14.72
N CYS A 127 -11.81 -0.41 -14.14
CA CYS A 127 -11.81 -0.76 -12.73
C CYS A 127 -10.58 -0.14 -12.07
N SER A 128 -10.79 0.60 -11.00
CA SER A 128 -9.73 1.09 -10.13
C SER A 128 -9.78 0.32 -8.82
N THR A 129 -8.65 -0.25 -8.44
CA THR A 129 -8.49 -0.90 -7.14
C THR A 129 -7.43 -0.16 -6.37
N GLU A 130 -7.75 0.24 -5.16
CA GLU A 130 -6.84 0.94 -4.28
C GLU A 130 -6.57 0.11 -3.02
N LEU A 131 -5.42 0.30 -2.42
CA LEU A 131 -5.12 -0.21 -1.09
C LEU A 131 -4.49 0.89 -0.24
N LEU A 132 -4.80 0.84 1.05
CA LEU A 132 -4.19 1.68 2.07
C LEU A 132 -4.10 0.89 3.37
N ARG A 133 -2.90 0.77 3.91
CA ARG A 133 -2.69 0.15 5.22
C ARG A 133 -1.71 0.99 6.03
N ILE A 134 -2.17 1.44 7.18
CA ILE A 134 -1.36 2.15 8.17
C ILE A 134 -1.09 1.19 9.32
N ILE A 135 0.18 1.07 9.71
CA ILE A 135 0.66 0.11 10.69
C ILE A 135 1.52 0.85 11.71
N ASP A 136 1.11 0.84 12.96
CA ASP A 136 1.95 1.33 14.05
C ASP A 136 2.95 0.23 14.43
N LEU A 137 4.23 0.58 14.40
CA LEU A 137 5.32 -0.35 14.66
C LEU A 137 5.61 -0.44 16.16
N PRO A 138 5.90 -1.64 16.68
CA PRO A 138 6.18 -1.84 18.12
C PRO A 138 7.49 -1.21 18.56
N ALA A 139 8.39 -0.88 17.62
CA ALA A 139 9.68 -0.27 17.90
C ALA A 139 10.04 0.75 16.82
N GLU A 140 10.95 1.68 17.16
CA GLU A 140 11.51 2.61 16.19
C GLU A 140 12.41 1.88 15.19
N VAL A 141 12.31 2.25 13.92
CA VAL A 141 13.05 1.64 12.82
C VAL A 141 13.90 2.66 12.08
N ASP A 142 14.95 2.15 11.43
CA ASP A 142 15.85 2.94 10.59
C ASP A 142 15.37 2.89 9.14
N ALA A 143 14.74 3.98 8.69
CA ALA A 143 14.21 4.08 7.33
C ALA A 143 15.29 3.96 6.26
N VAL A 144 16.52 4.39 6.54
CA VAL A 144 17.63 4.40 5.56
C VAL A 144 18.12 2.97 5.27
N LYS A 145 18.07 2.09 6.26
CA LYS A 145 18.54 0.70 6.14
C LYS A 145 17.42 -0.28 5.81
N THR A 146 16.23 0.22 5.60
CA THR A 146 15.06 -0.61 5.27
C THR A 146 15.18 -1.18 3.87
N THR A 147 14.82 -2.45 3.73
CA THR A 147 14.72 -3.13 2.44
C THR A 147 13.31 -3.65 2.23
N ALA A 148 12.87 -3.68 0.97
CA ALA A 148 11.55 -4.16 0.60
C ALA A 148 11.61 -5.00 -0.67
N THR A 149 10.89 -6.11 -0.69
CA THR A 149 10.77 -7.02 -1.83
C THR A 149 9.31 -7.39 -2.05
N LEU A 150 8.90 -7.47 -3.31
CA LEU A 150 7.58 -7.98 -3.70
C LEU A 150 7.74 -9.31 -4.43
N LYS A 151 7.16 -10.36 -3.89
CA LYS A 151 7.19 -11.69 -4.49
C LYS A 151 5.85 -12.40 -4.32
N ASN A 152 5.31 -12.91 -5.42
CA ASN A 152 4.06 -13.68 -5.41
C ASN A 152 2.88 -12.96 -4.72
N GLY A 153 2.77 -11.62 -4.86
CA GLY A 153 1.73 -10.83 -4.20
C GLY A 153 1.93 -10.59 -2.72
N VAL A 154 3.11 -10.91 -2.18
CA VAL A 154 3.50 -10.59 -0.80
C VAL A 154 4.61 -9.55 -0.83
N LEU A 155 4.34 -8.41 -0.21
CA LEU A 155 5.29 -7.36 0.06
C LEU A 155 5.96 -7.65 1.40
N GLU A 156 7.27 -7.92 1.37
CA GLU A 156 8.08 -8.14 2.56
C GLU A 156 9.02 -6.96 2.77
N LEU A 157 8.97 -6.39 3.98
CA LEU A 157 9.85 -5.31 4.40
C LEU A 157 10.69 -5.79 5.58
N THR A 158 12.00 -5.58 5.49
CA THR A 158 12.92 -5.75 6.61
C THR A 158 13.29 -4.38 7.14
N LEU A 159 12.90 -4.12 8.39
CA LEU A 159 12.99 -2.84 9.07
C LEU A 159 13.98 -2.96 10.24
N PRO A 160 15.26 -2.65 10.04
CA PRO A 160 16.22 -2.63 11.16
C PRO A 160 15.78 -1.64 12.23
N ARG A 161 15.96 -2.00 13.49
CA ARG A 161 15.68 -1.08 14.60
C ARG A 161 16.55 0.16 14.49
N GLY A 162 15.95 1.32 14.71
CA GLY A 162 16.67 2.57 14.89
C GLY A 162 17.57 2.49 16.12
N ALA A 163 18.62 3.29 16.16
CA ALA A 163 19.44 3.42 17.36
C ALA A 163 18.52 3.85 18.51
N GLN A 164 18.34 2.97 19.50
CA GLN A 164 17.57 3.30 20.70
C GLN A 164 18.10 4.61 21.27
N ALA A 165 17.23 5.63 21.34
CA ALA A 165 17.48 6.74 22.22
C ALA A 165 17.74 6.14 23.60
N LYS A 166 18.95 6.31 24.14
CA LYS A 166 19.30 5.80 25.45
C LYS A 166 18.24 6.29 26.42
N SER A 167 17.49 5.35 27.01
CA SER A 167 16.51 5.68 28.03
C SER A 167 17.27 6.36 29.19
N THR A 168 17.13 7.68 29.29
CA THR A 168 17.71 8.42 30.38
C THR A 168 16.78 8.18 31.58
N ARG A 169 17.26 7.45 32.55
CA ARG A 169 16.56 7.26 33.84
C ARG A 169 16.46 8.64 34.52
N VAL A 170 15.25 9.17 34.57
CA VAL A 170 14.96 10.39 35.30
C VAL A 170 14.77 10.02 36.76
N GLU A 171 15.69 10.49 37.66
CA GLU A 171 15.50 10.37 39.11
C GLU A 171 14.50 11.44 39.57
N VAL A 172 13.36 11.02 40.05
CA VAL A 172 12.39 11.89 40.72
C VAL A 172 12.86 12.07 42.16
N ARG A 173 13.22 13.29 42.54
CA ARG A 173 13.50 13.64 43.93
C ARG A 173 12.26 14.25 44.54
N ALA A 174 11.88 13.75 45.73
CA ALA A 174 10.84 14.38 46.53
C ALA A 174 11.37 15.74 47.04
N ALA A 175 10.50 16.77 47.02
CA ALA A 175 10.77 18.11 47.58
C ALA A 175 10.64 18.09 49.11
#